data_1694a9eb704c8d9945086e6d0af3858b
#
_entry.id   1694a9eb704c8d9945086e6d0af3858b
#
_cell.length_a   1.000
_cell.length_b   1.000
_cell.length_c   1.000
_cell.angle_alpha   90.00
_cell.angle_beta   90.00
_cell.angle_gamma   90.00
#
_symmetry.space_group_name_H-M   'P 1'
#
loop_
_entity.id
_entity.type
_entity.pdbx_description
1 polymer ?
#
loop_
_entity_poly.entity_id
_entity_poly.type
_entity_poly.pdbx_seq_one_letter_code
_entity_poly.pdbx_strand_id
1 'polypeptide(L)'
;MRMRIRVLFFMVVFFVVLTADGMTGVCQENFPVNAKAAALLDFNSGQFLLEKNADEKIEPASFTKVMTLYVVQDGLKSGAIKLKDMVTISERAWSMGGSQMYLKVGTQEPLDVLLKGIVVVSANDACVAVAEHMSGKVEVFVEEMNRKARELGLTNTTFVNVHGLPADGQVTSARDMAILASHYIKDYPQVLNLHSMQEFTYNNITQRNRNGLLKMNVGVDGLKTGYIKTSGYHLLATAQREGRRLIAVVMGAEKPKIREAEALNLLNYGFRNFILIEVLKKGGAVKTIPVKGGKFDTVELIAQDSVIITVPVREKESVKTTESIPAQIAAPIKKGAVVGKVTVEVGGKQTRQVNVLAKNDVPRGWQRYAKIGGVILGVIVLLLIFRSLVGRRRPKDMVIR
;
A
#
# COMPACT_ATOMS: atom_id res chain seq x y z
N MET A 1 -46.72 -45.40 1.58
CA MET A 1 -45.50 -45.28 2.35
C MET A 1 -44.51 -44.39 1.53
N ARG A 2 -44.50 -43.07 1.81
CA ARG A 2 -43.69 -42.08 1.05
C ARG A 2 -42.43 -41.79 1.82
N MET A 3 -41.28 -42.20 1.24
CA MET A 3 -39.93 -41.98 1.79
C MET A 3 -39.46 -40.58 1.37
N ARG A 4 -39.29 -39.67 2.36
CA ARG A 4 -38.75 -38.31 2.17
C ARG A 4 -37.22 -38.41 2.24
N ILE A 5 -36.55 -38.18 1.11
CA ILE A 5 -35.09 -37.98 1.06
C ILE A 5 -34.77 -36.55 1.50
N ARG A 6 -34.11 -36.41 2.63
CA ARG A 6 -33.55 -35.12 3.11
C ARG A 6 -32.15 -34.97 2.50
N VAL A 7 -32.03 -34.02 1.58
CA VAL A 7 -30.74 -33.56 1.07
C VAL A 7 -30.15 -32.61 2.10
N LEU A 8 -29.05 -33.02 2.72
CA LEU A 8 -28.26 -32.21 3.65
C LEU A 8 -27.30 -31.34 2.84
N PHE A 9 -27.56 -30.03 2.80
CA PHE A 9 -26.66 -29.06 2.19
C PHE A 9 -25.53 -28.76 3.18
N PHE A 10 -24.33 -29.26 2.95
CA PHE A 10 -23.14 -28.88 3.69
C PHE A 10 -22.63 -27.53 3.16
N MET A 11 -22.91 -26.46 3.91
CA MET A 11 -22.37 -25.13 3.67
C MET A 11 -20.95 -25.11 4.25
N VAL A 12 -19.93 -25.26 3.40
CA VAL A 12 -18.53 -25.07 3.78
C VAL A 12 -18.28 -23.56 3.85
N VAL A 13 -18.29 -23.03 5.07
CA VAL A 13 -17.86 -21.66 5.35
C VAL A 13 -16.34 -21.63 5.30
N PHE A 14 -15.80 -21.06 4.23
CA PHE A 14 -14.36 -20.77 4.10
C PHE A 14 -14.03 -19.60 5.03
N PHE A 15 -13.51 -19.89 6.23
CA PHE A 15 -12.90 -18.89 7.09
C PHE A 15 -11.55 -18.48 6.46
N VAL A 16 -11.52 -17.35 5.77
CA VAL A 16 -10.26 -16.70 5.41
C VAL A 16 -9.73 -16.07 6.69
N VAL A 17 -8.85 -16.79 7.37
CA VAL A 17 -8.02 -16.20 8.43
C VAL A 17 -6.99 -15.31 7.74
N LEU A 18 -7.27 -14.01 7.69
CA LEU A 18 -6.25 -13.00 7.46
C LEU A 18 -5.34 -13.00 8.69
N THR A 19 -4.28 -13.80 8.64
CA THR A 19 -3.16 -13.62 9.56
C THR A 19 -2.51 -12.29 9.19
N ALA A 20 -2.76 -11.27 10.00
CA ALA A 20 -1.92 -10.09 10.05
C ALA A 20 -0.55 -10.57 10.55
N ASP A 21 0.32 -10.99 9.61
CA ASP A 21 1.71 -11.26 9.92
C ASP A 21 2.33 -9.95 10.39
N GLY A 22 2.49 -9.87 11.72
CA GLY A 22 3.24 -8.80 12.36
C GLY A 22 4.64 -8.77 11.75
N MET A 23 4.93 -7.71 11.00
CA MET A 23 6.27 -7.41 10.52
C MET A 23 7.21 -7.31 11.73
N THR A 24 7.90 -8.40 12.04
CA THR A 24 8.92 -8.42 13.09
C THR A 24 10.04 -7.49 12.69
N GLY A 25 10.19 -6.40 13.46
CA GLY A 25 11.20 -5.38 13.24
C GLY A 25 12.60 -5.95 13.13
N VAL A 26 13.36 -5.42 12.19
CA VAL A 26 14.82 -5.59 12.11
C VAL A 26 15.41 -5.17 13.44
N CYS A 27 16.37 -5.95 13.96
CA CYS A 27 17.07 -5.73 15.21
C CYS A 27 17.50 -4.27 15.36
N GLN A 28 16.89 -3.58 16.30
CA GLN A 28 17.03 -2.16 16.55
C GLN A 28 18.40 -1.92 17.19
N GLU A 29 19.43 -1.51 16.43
CA GLU A 29 20.58 -0.84 17.01
C GLU A 29 20.08 0.40 17.76
N ASN A 30 20.58 0.64 18.98
CA ASN A 30 20.23 1.82 19.80
C ASN A 30 20.68 3.09 19.09
N PHE A 31 19.88 3.56 18.11
CA PHE A 31 20.10 4.87 17.53
C PHE A 31 19.43 5.92 18.42
N PRO A 32 20.24 6.78 19.08
CA PRO A 32 19.69 7.76 20.01
C PRO A 32 18.90 8.82 19.25
N VAL A 33 17.66 9.09 19.69
CA VAL A 33 16.81 10.17 19.16
C VAL A 33 16.41 11.08 20.32
N ASN A 34 16.71 12.36 20.22
CA ASN A 34 16.34 13.35 21.24
C ASN A 34 14.93 13.89 21.00
N ALA A 35 13.93 13.02 21.21
CA ALA A 35 12.50 13.32 21.12
C ALA A 35 11.71 12.31 21.96
N LYS A 36 10.43 12.58 22.25
CA LYS A 36 9.56 11.63 22.97
C LYS A 36 9.32 10.37 22.17
N ALA A 37 8.93 10.51 20.90
CA ALA A 37 8.69 9.41 19.99
C ALA A 37 9.28 9.69 18.61
N ALA A 38 9.65 8.61 17.88
CA ALA A 38 10.14 8.70 16.51
C ALA A 38 9.83 7.42 15.73
N ALA A 39 9.72 7.59 14.41
CA ALA A 39 9.62 6.48 13.48
C ALA A 39 10.37 6.81 12.18
N LEU A 40 11.01 5.82 11.58
CA LEU A 40 11.61 5.90 10.26
C LEU A 40 11.03 4.79 9.40
N LEU A 41 10.32 5.15 8.34
CA LEU A 41 9.68 4.24 7.40
C LEU A 41 10.36 4.31 6.03
N ASP A 42 10.66 3.16 5.45
CA ASP A 42 10.98 3.07 4.02
C ASP A 42 9.68 3.04 3.22
N PHE A 43 9.46 4.08 2.43
CA PHE A 43 8.24 4.24 1.64
C PHE A 43 8.07 3.15 0.57
N ASN A 44 9.19 2.69 -0.02
CA ASN A 44 9.16 1.75 -1.13
C ASN A 44 8.84 0.32 -0.69
N SER A 45 9.36 -0.12 0.45
CA SER A 45 9.10 -1.46 1.00
C SER A 45 7.96 -1.48 2.04
N GLY A 46 7.61 -0.32 2.61
CA GLY A 46 6.64 -0.22 3.71
C GLY A 46 7.21 -0.67 5.07
N GLN A 47 8.52 -0.91 5.18
CA GLN A 47 9.14 -1.40 6.41
C GLN A 47 9.56 -0.27 7.33
N PHE A 48 9.30 -0.41 8.65
CA PHE A 48 9.87 0.45 9.66
C PHE A 48 11.34 0.07 9.89
N LEU A 49 12.24 1.04 9.75
CA LEU A 49 13.68 0.87 9.90
C LEU A 49 14.16 1.23 11.31
N LEU A 50 13.41 2.10 11.98
CA LEU A 50 13.67 2.53 13.35
C LEU A 50 12.37 2.98 14.00
N GLU A 51 12.22 2.64 15.27
CA GLU A 51 11.09 3.03 16.09
C GLU A 51 11.55 3.33 17.51
N LYS A 52 11.11 4.47 18.04
CA LYS A 52 11.25 4.86 19.43
C LYS A 52 9.90 5.29 19.97
N ASN A 53 9.34 4.56 20.94
CA ASN A 53 8.02 4.85 21.51
C ASN A 53 6.97 5.12 20.40
N ALA A 54 7.07 4.41 19.27
CA ALA A 54 6.36 4.77 18.05
C ALA A 54 4.83 4.70 18.18
N ASP A 55 4.32 3.95 19.14
CA ASP A 55 2.89 3.81 19.44
C ASP A 55 2.41 4.71 20.59
N GLU A 56 3.32 5.51 21.21
CA GLU A 56 2.94 6.46 22.25
C GLU A 56 1.94 7.48 21.71
N LYS A 57 0.81 7.63 22.40
CA LYS A 57 -0.23 8.61 22.07
C LYS A 57 0.20 10.01 22.48
N ILE A 58 0.39 10.87 21.48
CA ILE A 58 0.85 12.25 21.64
C ILE A 58 -0.14 13.15 20.90
N GLU A 59 -0.37 14.35 21.40
CA GLU A 59 -1.16 15.38 20.71
C GLU A 59 -0.54 15.68 19.33
N PRO A 60 -1.31 15.56 18.21
CA PRO A 60 -0.77 15.67 16.85
C PRO A 60 -0.28 17.06 16.47
N ALA A 61 -0.74 18.10 17.17
CA ALA A 61 -0.54 19.46 16.70
C ALA A 61 -0.96 19.58 15.21
N SER A 62 -0.25 20.40 14.43
CA SER A 62 -0.55 20.57 13.00
C SER A 62 -0.23 19.37 12.11
N PHE A 63 0.17 18.22 12.65
CA PHE A 63 0.18 16.97 11.89
C PHE A 63 -1.23 16.54 11.46
N THR A 64 -2.25 16.93 12.24
CA THR A 64 -3.68 16.81 11.90
C THR A 64 -3.98 17.25 10.46
N LYS A 65 -3.32 18.31 9.99
CA LYS A 65 -3.53 18.86 8.65
C LYS A 65 -3.13 17.92 7.50
N VAL A 66 -2.30 16.91 7.77
CA VAL A 66 -1.99 15.88 6.77
C VAL A 66 -3.24 15.07 6.44
N MET A 67 -4.03 14.70 7.46
CA MET A 67 -5.31 14.03 7.25
C MET A 67 -6.34 14.97 6.61
N THR A 68 -6.41 16.23 7.03
CA THR A 68 -7.27 17.23 6.40
C THR A 68 -6.98 17.33 4.90
N LEU A 69 -5.71 17.45 4.52
CA LEU A 69 -5.28 17.50 3.12
C LEU A 69 -5.55 16.19 2.38
N TYR A 70 -5.45 15.04 3.05
CA TYR A 70 -5.76 13.75 2.44
C TYR A 70 -7.24 13.66 2.04
N VAL A 71 -8.15 14.01 2.95
CA VAL A 71 -9.60 14.04 2.67
C VAL A 71 -9.91 15.03 1.54
N VAL A 72 -9.24 16.18 1.51
CA VAL A 72 -9.34 17.15 0.40
C VAL A 72 -8.91 16.53 -0.93
N GLN A 73 -7.81 15.78 -0.96
CA GLN A 73 -7.37 15.10 -2.18
C GLN A 73 -8.35 14.01 -2.64
N ASP A 74 -8.99 13.30 -1.71
CA ASP A 74 -10.08 12.36 -2.03
C ASP A 74 -11.25 13.09 -2.72
N GLY A 75 -11.63 14.26 -2.20
CA GLY A 75 -12.67 15.12 -2.79
C GLY A 75 -12.30 15.64 -4.20
N LEU A 76 -11.06 16.06 -4.40
CA LEU A 76 -10.55 16.47 -5.72
C LEU A 76 -10.53 15.30 -6.71
N LYS A 77 -10.10 14.12 -6.27
CA LYS A 77 -10.03 12.91 -7.10
C LYS A 77 -11.40 12.41 -7.52
N SER A 78 -12.39 12.48 -6.64
CA SER A 78 -13.77 12.11 -6.93
C SER A 78 -14.51 13.14 -7.78
N GLY A 79 -13.97 14.35 -7.94
CA GLY A 79 -14.63 15.47 -8.62
C GLY A 79 -15.69 16.18 -7.79
N ALA A 80 -15.83 15.86 -6.50
CA ALA A 80 -16.75 16.53 -5.57
C ALA A 80 -16.40 18.00 -5.37
N ILE A 81 -15.11 18.34 -5.46
CA ILE A 81 -14.58 19.71 -5.41
C ILE A 81 -13.52 19.90 -6.49
N LYS A 82 -13.22 21.16 -6.81
CA LYS A 82 -12.21 21.54 -7.80
C LYS A 82 -11.26 22.58 -7.22
N LEU A 83 -10.00 22.59 -7.68
CA LEU A 83 -8.96 23.54 -7.19
C LEU A 83 -9.36 25.02 -7.36
N LYS A 84 -10.26 25.33 -8.30
CA LYS A 84 -10.72 26.71 -8.58
C LYS A 84 -12.08 27.04 -7.96
N ASP A 85 -12.63 26.13 -7.14
CA ASP A 85 -13.87 26.44 -6.42
C ASP A 85 -13.61 27.61 -5.47
N MET A 86 -14.56 28.53 -5.45
CA MET A 86 -14.53 29.71 -4.58
C MET A 86 -15.10 29.34 -3.21
N VAL A 87 -14.24 29.34 -2.21
CA VAL A 87 -14.55 28.99 -0.83
C VAL A 87 -14.94 30.23 -0.06
N THR A 88 -16.15 30.27 0.46
CA THR A 88 -16.63 31.38 1.31
C THR A 88 -16.00 31.28 2.71
N ILE A 89 -15.48 32.40 3.20
CA ILE A 89 -14.85 32.46 4.52
C ILE A 89 -15.89 32.82 5.57
N SER A 90 -16.22 31.85 6.43
CA SER A 90 -17.14 32.01 7.54
C SER A 90 -16.52 32.81 8.69
N GLU A 91 -17.35 33.28 9.60
CA GLU A 91 -16.90 33.90 10.86
C GLU A 91 -16.08 32.91 11.71
N ARG A 92 -16.50 31.62 11.71
CA ARG A 92 -15.75 30.55 12.41
C ARG A 92 -14.33 30.40 11.83
N ALA A 93 -14.18 30.35 10.50
CA ALA A 93 -12.88 30.26 9.86
C ALA A 93 -12.03 31.51 10.16
N TRP A 94 -12.58 32.70 10.02
CA TRP A 94 -11.91 33.96 10.27
C TRP A 94 -11.44 34.09 11.73
N SER A 95 -12.24 33.67 12.72
CA SER A 95 -11.93 33.80 14.15
C SER A 95 -10.88 32.80 14.66
N MET A 96 -10.39 31.89 13.80
CA MET A 96 -9.43 30.87 14.22
C MET A 96 -8.12 31.49 14.73
N GLY A 97 -7.67 31.01 15.89
CA GLY A 97 -6.39 31.39 16.45
C GLY A 97 -5.21 30.57 15.95
N GLY A 98 -4.02 30.90 16.40
CA GLY A 98 -2.77 30.23 16.10
C GLY A 98 -2.19 30.62 14.73
N SER A 99 -1.77 29.63 13.92
CA SER A 99 -1.23 29.90 12.59
C SER A 99 -2.36 30.25 11.61
N GLN A 100 -2.22 31.34 10.88
CA GLN A 100 -3.24 31.88 10.00
C GLN A 100 -2.63 32.40 8.70
N MET A 101 -3.42 32.42 7.64
CA MET A 101 -3.12 33.20 6.44
C MET A 101 -3.86 34.57 6.43
N TYR A 102 -4.60 34.87 7.50
CA TYR A 102 -5.34 36.12 7.71
C TYR A 102 -6.49 36.31 6.72
N LEU A 103 -7.34 35.30 6.60
CA LEU A 103 -8.57 35.36 5.80
C LEU A 103 -9.54 36.40 6.34
N LYS A 104 -10.37 36.98 5.47
CA LYS A 104 -11.38 37.98 5.87
C LYS A 104 -12.77 37.35 5.79
N VAL A 105 -13.59 37.55 6.81
CA VAL A 105 -14.97 37.07 6.86
C VAL A 105 -15.79 37.60 5.66
N GLY A 106 -16.60 36.74 5.09
CA GLY A 106 -17.49 37.06 3.96
C GLY A 106 -16.80 37.16 2.58
N THR A 107 -15.45 37.06 2.53
CA THR A 107 -14.75 36.97 1.23
C THR A 107 -14.81 35.56 0.68
N GLN A 108 -14.45 35.42 -0.59
CA GLN A 108 -14.27 34.14 -1.25
C GLN A 108 -12.84 33.98 -1.73
N GLU A 109 -12.27 32.79 -1.50
CA GLU A 109 -10.90 32.48 -1.88
C GLU A 109 -10.86 31.18 -2.72
N PRO A 110 -10.02 31.09 -3.75
CA PRO A 110 -9.85 29.86 -4.49
C PRO A 110 -9.29 28.74 -3.59
N LEU A 111 -9.81 27.51 -3.74
CA LEU A 111 -9.37 26.37 -2.95
C LEU A 111 -7.86 26.14 -3.02
N ASP A 112 -7.23 26.27 -4.22
CA ASP A 112 -5.78 26.10 -4.37
C ASP A 112 -4.96 27.11 -3.57
N VAL A 113 -5.46 28.33 -3.34
CA VAL A 113 -4.85 29.35 -2.50
C VAL A 113 -4.92 28.94 -1.04
N LEU A 114 -6.07 28.43 -0.58
CA LEU A 114 -6.24 27.94 0.78
C LEU A 114 -5.33 26.74 1.07
N LEU A 115 -5.20 25.80 0.12
CA LEU A 115 -4.30 24.64 0.26
C LEU A 115 -2.83 25.08 0.42
N LYS A 116 -2.36 26.09 -0.31
CA LYS A 116 -1.02 26.69 -0.10
C LYS A 116 -0.88 27.26 1.30
N GLY A 117 -1.91 27.95 1.80
CA GLY A 117 -1.94 28.45 3.19
C GLY A 117 -1.86 27.33 4.23
N ILE A 118 -2.60 26.23 4.04
CA ILE A 118 -2.56 25.07 4.96
C ILE A 118 -1.18 24.43 4.99
N VAL A 119 -0.56 24.24 3.84
CA VAL A 119 0.73 23.53 3.74
C VAL A 119 1.89 24.40 4.21
N VAL A 120 2.03 25.60 3.67
CA VAL A 120 3.23 26.43 3.88
C VAL A 120 3.21 27.13 5.23
N VAL A 121 2.12 27.83 5.54
CA VAL A 121 2.02 28.61 6.79
C VAL A 121 1.29 27.87 7.90
N SER A 122 0.75 26.69 7.59
CA SER A 122 -0.01 25.90 8.56
C SER A 122 -1.32 26.56 9.01
N ALA A 123 -2.00 27.27 8.10
CA ALA A 123 -3.16 28.09 8.34
C ALA A 123 -4.35 27.33 8.94
N ASN A 124 -4.81 27.68 10.13
CA ASN A 124 -5.95 27.09 10.82
C ASN A 124 -7.27 27.61 10.23
N ASP A 125 -7.34 28.91 9.91
CA ASP A 125 -8.44 29.58 9.24
C ASP A 125 -8.76 28.89 7.89
N ALA A 126 -7.76 28.61 7.08
CA ALA A 126 -7.94 27.90 5.83
C ALA A 126 -8.43 26.45 6.02
N CYS A 127 -7.99 25.73 7.08
CA CYS A 127 -8.49 24.39 7.37
C CYS A 127 -9.98 24.37 7.65
N VAL A 128 -10.47 25.33 8.44
CA VAL A 128 -11.91 25.45 8.76
C VAL A 128 -12.70 25.79 7.52
N ALA A 129 -12.27 26.80 6.74
CA ALA A 129 -12.94 27.20 5.51
C ALA A 129 -13.07 26.04 4.51
N VAL A 130 -12.00 25.28 4.31
CA VAL A 130 -12.01 24.11 3.41
C VAL A 130 -12.93 23.00 3.91
N ALA A 131 -12.92 22.71 5.21
CA ALA A 131 -13.78 21.69 5.80
C ALA A 131 -15.27 22.06 5.68
N GLU A 132 -15.63 23.32 5.93
CA GLU A 132 -16.99 23.82 5.76
C GLU A 132 -17.44 23.77 4.29
N HIS A 133 -16.56 24.13 3.36
CA HIS A 133 -16.83 24.06 1.92
C HIS A 133 -17.12 22.63 1.44
N MET A 134 -16.32 21.65 1.91
CA MET A 134 -16.44 20.26 1.47
C MET A 134 -17.65 19.55 2.07
N SER A 135 -17.86 19.70 3.39
CA SER A 135 -18.80 18.86 4.14
C SER A 135 -19.93 19.66 4.79
N GLY A 136 -20.02 20.97 4.49
CA GLY A 136 -21.00 21.89 5.07
C GLY A 136 -20.78 22.22 6.53
N LYS A 137 -20.18 21.30 7.33
CA LYS A 137 -19.84 21.48 8.74
C LYS A 137 -18.49 20.84 9.05
N VAL A 138 -17.71 21.49 9.92
CA VAL A 138 -16.40 20.99 10.39
C VAL A 138 -16.55 19.61 11.06
N GLU A 139 -17.61 19.41 11.82
CA GLU A 139 -17.85 18.16 12.55
C GLU A 139 -18.03 16.97 11.59
N VAL A 140 -18.77 17.15 10.50
CA VAL A 140 -18.93 16.12 9.44
C VAL A 140 -17.60 15.82 8.77
N PHE A 141 -16.79 16.84 8.49
CA PHE A 141 -15.45 16.64 7.94
C PHE A 141 -14.55 15.84 8.90
N VAL A 142 -14.63 16.10 10.22
CA VAL A 142 -13.89 15.36 11.25
C VAL A 142 -14.33 13.89 11.30
N GLU A 143 -15.60 13.59 11.10
CA GLU A 143 -16.07 12.20 10.98
C GLU A 143 -15.45 11.50 9.77
N GLU A 144 -15.32 12.18 8.62
CA GLU A 144 -14.63 11.68 7.44
C GLU A 144 -13.14 11.43 7.71
N MET A 145 -12.45 12.35 8.43
CA MET A 145 -11.06 12.17 8.85
C MET A 145 -10.91 10.90 9.70
N ASN A 146 -11.78 10.68 10.67
CA ASN A 146 -11.73 9.50 11.54
C ASN A 146 -12.13 8.21 10.80
N ARG A 147 -13.06 8.28 9.84
CA ARG A 147 -13.35 7.16 8.94
C ARG A 147 -12.12 6.77 8.13
N LYS A 148 -11.45 7.75 7.52
CA LYS A 148 -10.19 7.55 6.78
C LYS A 148 -9.09 6.98 7.66
N ALA A 149 -8.94 7.46 8.91
CA ALA A 149 -7.97 6.94 9.86
C ALA A 149 -8.18 5.43 10.12
N ARG A 150 -9.43 5.00 10.31
CA ARG A 150 -9.76 3.57 10.45
C ARG A 150 -9.46 2.76 9.19
N GLU A 151 -9.79 3.28 8.01
CA GLU A 151 -9.51 2.63 6.72
C GLU A 151 -7.99 2.42 6.50
N LEU A 152 -7.18 3.35 6.97
CA LEU A 152 -5.72 3.28 6.90
C LEU A 152 -5.08 2.46 8.05
N GLY A 153 -5.87 1.97 9.00
CA GLY A 153 -5.38 1.21 10.15
C GLY A 153 -4.62 2.05 11.19
N LEU A 154 -4.94 3.35 11.32
CA LEU A 154 -4.32 4.24 12.30
C LEU A 154 -4.94 4.00 13.69
N THR A 155 -4.44 3.02 14.41
CA THR A 155 -5.06 2.50 15.65
C THR A 155 -4.86 3.40 16.87
N ASN A 156 -3.86 4.28 16.85
CA ASN A 156 -3.55 5.22 17.93
C ASN A 156 -3.95 6.66 17.59
N THR A 157 -4.80 6.86 16.55
CA THR A 157 -5.13 8.21 16.06
C THR A 157 -6.63 8.47 16.20
N THR A 158 -6.94 9.63 16.79
CA THR A 158 -8.29 10.21 16.84
C THR A 158 -8.20 11.69 16.55
N PHE A 159 -9.01 12.18 15.61
CA PHE A 159 -9.13 13.59 15.27
C PHE A 159 -10.40 14.17 15.89
N VAL A 160 -10.28 15.37 16.50
CA VAL A 160 -11.41 16.11 17.09
C VAL A 160 -11.64 17.42 16.35
N ASN A 161 -10.62 17.91 15.65
CA ASN A 161 -10.70 19.09 14.80
C ASN A 161 -9.82 18.94 13.55
N VAL A 162 -9.95 19.87 12.60
CA VAL A 162 -9.30 19.84 11.29
C VAL A 162 -7.91 20.49 11.25
N HIS A 163 -7.47 21.13 12.33
CA HIS A 163 -6.29 22.00 12.33
C HIS A 163 -5.21 21.59 13.33
N GLY A 164 -5.58 20.85 14.39
CA GLY A 164 -4.63 20.35 15.38
C GLY A 164 -4.36 21.27 16.56
N LEU A 165 -5.23 22.25 16.85
CA LEU A 165 -5.21 22.92 18.15
C LEU A 165 -5.60 21.93 19.26
N PRO A 166 -5.15 22.15 20.51
CA PRO A 166 -5.47 21.27 21.63
C PRO A 166 -6.98 21.03 21.76
N ALA A 167 -7.36 19.77 21.91
CA ALA A 167 -8.74 19.35 22.20
C ALA A 167 -8.69 17.98 22.88
N ASP A 168 -9.57 17.77 23.85
CA ASP A 168 -9.63 16.52 24.60
C ASP A 168 -9.89 15.34 23.66
N GLY A 169 -9.10 14.28 23.79
CA GLY A 169 -9.18 13.09 22.97
C GLY A 169 -8.48 13.18 21.60
N GLN A 170 -7.91 14.33 21.22
CA GLN A 170 -7.13 14.45 19.99
C GLN A 170 -5.72 13.93 20.16
N VAL A 171 -5.45 12.75 19.61
CA VAL A 171 -4.19 12.04 19.76
C VAL A 171 -3.75 11.39 18.46
N THR A 172 -2.45 11.10 18.36
CA THR A 172 -1.83 10.29 17.30
C THR A 172 -0.56 9.63 17.82
N SER A 173 0.10 8.82 16.98
CA SER A 173 1.40 8.23 17.27
C SER A 173 2.39 8.47 16.12
N ALA A 174 3.68 8.30 16.39
CA ALA A 174 4.71 8.43 15.35
C ALA A 174 4.54 7.36 14.25
N ARG A 175 4.15 6.13 14.63
CA ARG A 175 3.83 5.04 13.69
C ARG A 175 2.67 5.44 12.78
N ASP A 176 1.56 5.87 13.35
CA ASP A 176 0.36 6.23 12.59
C ASP A 176 0.63 7.40 11.63
N MET A 177 1.44 8.38 12.05
CA MET A 177 1.80 9.50 11.17
C MET A 177 2.70 9.06 10.01
N ALA A 178 3.60 8.10 10.21
CA ALA A 178 4.40 7.54 9.12
C ALA A 178 3.53 6.77 8.12
N ILE A 179 2.57 5.98 8.62
CA ILE A 179 1.59 5.24 7.78
C ILE A 179 0.73 6.23 7.00
N LEU A 180 0.15 7.24 7.67
CA LEU A 180 -0.65 8.29 7.03
C LEU A 180 0.12 8.98 5.91
N ALA A 181 1.35 9.41 6.19
CA ALA A 181 2.19 10.07 5.19
C ALA A 181 2.51 9.16 4.00
N SER A 182 2.78 7.89 4.26
CA SER A 182 3.05 6.91 3.21
C SER A 182 1.85 6.76 2.27
N HIS A 183 0.65 6.57 2.79
CA HIS A 183 -0.56 6.48 2.00
C HIS A 183 -0.86 7.79 1.25
N TYR A 184 -0.75 8.93 1.93
CA TYR A 184 -1.00 10.25 1.34
C TYR A 184 -0.09 10.51 0.13
N ILE A 185 1.22 10.23 0.24
CA ILE A 185 2.18 10.38 -0.85
C ILE A 185 1.94 9.35 -1.96
N LYS A 186 1.61 8.11 -1.61
CA LYS A 186 1.37 7.03 -2.58
C LYS A 186 0.14 7.29 -3.43
N ASP A 187 -0.96 7.74 -2.81
CA ASP A 187 -2.24 7.97 -3.49
C ASP A 187 -2.27 9.29 -4.25
N TYR A 188 -1.47 10.28 -3.82
CA TYR A 188 -1.43 11.64 -4.34
C TYR A 188 0.01 12.18 -4.45
N PRO A 189 0.89 11.59 -5.28
CA PRO A 189 2.31 11.99 -5.33
C PRO A 189 2.54 13.46 -5.71
N GLN A 190 1.59 14.08 -6.42
CA GLN A 190 1.64 15.50 -6.80
C GLN A 190 1.61 16.46 -5.61
N VAL A 191 1.16 16.02 -4.43
CA VAL A 191 1.11 16.87 -3.23
C VAL A 191 2.50 17.34 -2.79
N LEU A 192 3.54 16.58 -3.12
CA LEU A 192 4.91 16.95 -2.78
C LEU A 192 5.34 18.27 -3.43
N ASN A 193 4.80 18.63 -4.60
CA ASN A 193 5.04 19.94 -5.23
C ASN A 193 4.54 21.08 -4.33
N LEU A 194 3.43 20.86 -3.61
CA LEU A 194 2.88 21.83 -2.69
C LEU A 194 3.67 21.85 -1.37
N HIS A 195 4.01 20.67 -0.84
CA HIS A 195 4.74 20.53 0.42
C HIS A 195 6.19 21.02 0.36
N SER A 196 6.82 21.02 -0.82
CA SER A 196 8.18 21.51 -1.04
C SER A 196 8.27 23.04 -1.16
N MET A 197 7.14 23.76 -1.24
CA MET A 197 7.14 25.23 -1.30
C MET A 197 7.79 25.83 -0.05
N GLN A 198 8.76 26.72 -0.26
CA GLN A 198 9.53 27.33 0.83
C GLN A 198 8.84 28.55 1.43
N GLU A 199 8.02 29.24 0.67
CA GLU A 199 7.27 30.42 1.11
C GLU A 199 5.97 30.56 0.32
N PHE A 200 5.05 31.32 0.87
CA PHE A 200 3.76 31.66 0.26
C PHE A 200 3.38 33.10 0.61
N THR A 201 2.97 33.86 -0.40
CA THR A 201 2.51 35.25 -0.27
C THR A 201 0.99 35.30 -0.48
N TYR A 202 0.30 35.84 0.51
CA TYR A 202 -1.13 36.13 0.47
C TYR A 202 -1.39 37.53 1.02
N ASN A 203 -2.19 38.33 0.35
CA ASN A 203 -2.49 39.72 0.73
C ASN A 203 -1.23 40.56 1.06
N ASN A 204 -0.20 40.46 0.23
CA ASN A 204 1.12 41.13 0.41
C ASN A 204 1.89 40.69 1.67
N ILE A 205 1.45 39.63 2.35
CA ILE A 205 2.15 39.06 3.51
C ILE A 205 2.84 37.76 3.05
N THR A 206 4.18 37.77 3.02
CA THR A 206 4.98 36.60 2.72
C THR A 206 5.31 35.85 4.00
N GLN A 207 4.92 34.58 4.07
CA GLN A 207 5.24 33.67 5.19
C GLN A 207 6.08 32.50 4.69
N ARG A 208 7.03 32.05 5.49
CA ARG A 208 7.93 30.97 5.15
C ARG A 208 7.44 29.63 5.69
N ASN A 209 7.73 28.55 4.96
CA ASN A 209 7.54 27.19 5.45
C ASN A 209 8.41 26.97 6.69
N ARG A 210 7.81 26.35 7.71
CA ARG A 210 8.46 26.11 9.00
C ARG A 210 9.34 24.86 9.02
N ASN A 211 9.38 24.09 7.93
CA ASN A 211 10.30 22.97 7.74
C ASN A 211 11.63 23.49 7.18
N GLY A 212 12.59 23.74 8.08
CA GLY A 212 13.91 24.27 7.71
C GLY A 212 14.73 23.34 6.80
N LEU A 213 14.42 22.02 6.79
CA LEU A 213 15.13 21.05 5.96
C LEU A 213 14.90 21.26 4.46
N LEU A 214 13.80 21.89 4.05
CA LEU A 214 13.51 22.21 2.65
C LEU A 214 14.57 23.10 1.98
N LYS A 215 15.32 23.88 2.79
CA LYS A 215 16.37 24.78 2.29
C LYS A 215 17.76 24.13 2.21
N MET A 216 17.90 22.91 2.75
CA MET A 216 19.22 22.29 2.92
C MET A 216 19.69 21.49 1.72
N ASN A 217 18.90 21.35 0.67
CA ASN A 217 19.21 20.58 -0.54
C ASN A 217 19.63 19.13 -0.27
N VAL A 218 19.04 18.50 0.75
CA VAL A 218 19.34 17.12 1.19
C VAL A 218 18.33 16.09 0.70
N GLY A 219 17.54 16.44 -0.33
CA GLY A 219 16.49 15.60 -0.91
C GLY A 219 15.16 15.65 -0.17
N VAL A 220 15.02 16.52 0.84
CA VAL A 220 13.76 16.72 1.58
C VAL A 220 12.78 17.54 0.74
N ASP A 221 11.56 17.02 0.57
CA ASP A 221 10.47 17.61 -0.22
C ASP A 221 9.11 17.70 0.53
N GLY A 222 9.14 17.52 1.85
CA GLY A 222 7.95 17.62 2.70
C GLY A 222 8.26 17.24 4.15
N LEU A 223 7.26 17.09 5.04
CA LEU A 223 5.85 17.15 4.77
C LEU A 223 5.18 18.22 5.66
N LYS A 224 5.29 18.06 7.01
CA LYS A 224 4.58 18.93 7.98
C LYS A 224 5.32 19.10 9.28
N THR A 225 5.25 20.31 9.85
CA THR A 225 5.69 20.62 11.22
C THR A 225 4.49 20.75 12.16
N GLY A 226 4.70 20.48 13.44
CA GLY A 226 3.72 20.69 14.51
C GLY A 226 4.37 21.29 15.75
N TYR A 227 3.56 21.97 16.56
CA TYR A 227 3.96 22.46 17.88
C TYR A 227 2.74 22.66 18.78
N ILE A 228 2.79 22.09 19.97
CA ILE A 228 1.91 22.38 21.10
C ILE A 228 2.80 22.47 22.34
N LYS A 229 2.49 23.39 23.22
CA LYS A 229 3.31 23.65 24.43
C LYS A 229 3.48 22.38 25.30
N THR A 230 2.46 21.57 25.42
CA THR A 230 2.41 20.32 26.22
C THR A 230 3.17 19.18 25.57
N SER A 231 3.06 19.01 24.25
CA SER A 231 3.66 17.90 23.53
C SER A 231 5.00 18.22 22.86
N GLY A 232 5.37 19.50 22.71
CA GLY A 232 6.65 19.93 22.14
C GLY A 232 6.62 20.11 20.62
N TYR A 233 7.80 20.07 20.01
CA TYR A 233 7.98 20.28 18.57
C TYR A 233 7.97 18.97 17.80
N HIS A 234 7.26 18.95 16.67
CA HIS A 234 7.11 17.79 15.80
C HIS A 234 7.58 18.08 14.38
N LEU A 235 8.15 17.09 13.71
CA LEU A 235 8.44 17.13 12.28
C LEU A 235 8.16 15.75 11.65
N LEU A 236 7.27 15.75 10.69
CA LEU A 236 7.06 14.69 9.72
C LEU A 236 7.81 15.11 8.46
N ALA A 237 8.95 14.49 8.18
CA ALA A 237 9.80 14.77 7.03
C ALA A 237 9.77 13.62 6.05
N THR A 238 9.84 13.93 4.76
CA THR A 238 10.09 12.94 3.69
C THR A 238 11.22 13.42 2.82
N ALA A 239 12.04 12.47 2.37
CA ALA A 239 13.15 12.76 1.47
C ALA A 239 13.28 11.65 0.42
N GLN A 240 13.67 12.04 -0.80
CA GLN A 240 14.00 11.11 -1.87
C GLN A 240 15.44 11.28 -2.31
N ARG A 241 16.19 10.15 -2.40
CA ARG A 241 17.56 10.11 -2.92
C ARG A 241 17.69 8.86 -3.80
N GLU A 242 18.22 9.03 -5.01
CA GLU A 242 18.48 7.91 -5.94
C GLU A 242 17.27 6.98 -6.14
N GLY A 243 16.07 7.56 -6.26
CA GLY A 243 14.81 6.82 -6.46
C GLY A 243 14.21 6.17 -5.20
N ARG A 244 14.92 6.15 -4.07
CA ARG A 244 14.43 5.65 -2.79
C ARG A 244 13.87 6.78 -1.94
N ARG A 245 12.71 6.58 -1.32
CA ARG A 245 12.07 7.55 -0.42
C ARG A 245 12.01 7.02 1.00
N LEU A 246 12.35 7.88 1.96
CA LEU A 246 12.17 7.62 3.39
C LEU A 246 11.22 8.66 3.99
N ILE A 247 10.53 8.24 5.05
CA ILE A 247 9.65 9.09 5.87
C ILE A 247 10.14 9.02 7.31
N ALA A 248 10.52 10.17 7.88
CA ALA A 248 10.95 10.32 9.26
C ALA A 248 9.94 11.11 10.05
N VAL A 249 9.50 10.56 11.17
CA VAL A 249 8.60 11.20 12.14
C VAL A 249 9.35 11.43 13.42
N VAL A 250 9.37 12.68 13.89
CA VAL A 250 9.92 13.09 15.18
C VAL A 250 8.84 13.83 15.95
N MET A 251 8.50 13.36 17.16
CA MET A 251 7.47 13.96 17.99
C MET A 251 8.02 14.28 19.38
N GLY A 252 7.70 15.48 19.89
CA GLY A 252 8.04 15.86 21.24
C GLY A 252 9.50 16.28 21.45
N ALA A 253 10.14 16.87 20.44
CA ALA A 253 11.43 17.53 20.62
C ALA A 253 11.28 18.84 21.42
N GLU A 254 12.31 19.22 22.19
CA GLU A 254 12.26 20.43 23.02
C GLU A 254 12.34 21.73 22.23
N LYS A 255 13.02 21.72 21.07
CA LYS A 255 13.28 22.92 20.26
C LYS A 255 13.10 22.64 18.76
N PRO A 256 12.77 23.68 17.95
CA PRO A 256 12.63 23.53 16.50
C PRO A 256 13.89 22.98 15.83
N LYS A 257 15.07 23.45 16.23
CA LYS A 257 16.35 22.97 15.68
C LYS A 257 16.63 21.50 16.02
N ILE A 258 16.20 21.04 17.20
CA ILE A 258 16.36 19.63 17.62
C ILE A 258 15.51 18.74 16.72
N ARG A 259 14.21 19.04 16.54
CA ARG A 259 13.33 18.22 15.67
C ARG A 259 13.86 18.11 14.23
N GLU A 260 14.45 19.23 13.71
CA GLU A 260 15.03 19.25 12.37
C GLU A 260 16.30 18.39 12.31
N ALA A 261 17.20 18.55 13.29
CA ALA A 261 18.41 17.74 13.37
C ALA A 261 18.08 16.23 13.50
N GLU A 262 17.15 15.87 14.38
CA GLU A 262 16.76 14.48 14.60
C GLU A 262 16.09 13.87 13.34
N ALA A 263 15.22 14.60 12.66
CA ALA A 263 14.61 14.11 11.42
C ALA A 263 15.66 13.92 10.32
N LEU A 264 16.62 14.83 10.20
CA LEU A 264 17.72 14.70 9.23
C LEU A 264 18.64 13.52 9.59
N ASN A 265 18.95 13.34 10.88
CA ASN A 265 19.75 12.21 11.37
C ASN A 265 19.07 10.87 11.07
N LEU A 266 17.76 10.76 11.29
CA LEU A 266 16.96 9.57 10.94
C LEU A 266 17.00 9.28 9.44
N LEU A 267 16.77 10.29 8.60
CA LEU A 267 16.84 10.14 7.14
C LEU A 267 18.24 9.68 6.71
N ASN A 268 19.30 10.33 7.21
CA ASN A 268 20.68 9.96 6.91
C ASN A 268 21.03 8.55 7.40
N TYR A 269 20.56 8.16 8.59
CA TYR A 269 20.70 6.81 9.12
C TYR A 269 20.09 5.77 8.17
N GLY A 270 18.83 6.00 7.74
CA GLY A 270 18.14 5.10 6.84
C GLY A 270 18.79 4.98 5.45
N PHE A 271 19.20 6.10 4.84
CA PHE A 271 19.85 6.07 3.54
C PHE A 271 21.26 5.44 3.58
N ARG A 272 21.99 5.60 4.69
CA ARG A 272 23.37 5.09 4.82
C ARG A 272 23.43 3.63 5.20
N ASN A 273 22.55 3.19 6.11
CA ASN A 273 22.69 1.87 6.76
C ASN A 273 21.79 0.79 6.16
N PHE A 274 20.85 1.15 5.29
CA PHE A 274 19.93 0.19 4.68
C PHE A 274 19.93 0.31 3.17
N ILE A 275 19.68 -0.83 2.51
CA ILE A 275 19.56 -0.92 1.06
C ILE A 275 18.18 -1.47 0.69
N LEU A 276 17.60 -0.93 -0.38
CA LEU A 276 16.37 -1.40 -0.99
C LEU A 276 16.71 -2.46 -2.04
N ILE A 277 16.07 -3.62 -1.98
CA ILE A 277 16.29 -4.73 -2.93
C ILE A 277 14.94 -5.11 -3.53
N GLU A 278 14.82 -5.03 -4.86
CA GLU A 278 13.72 -5.64 -5.59
C GLU A 278 14.08 -7.11 -5.86
N VAL A 279 13.54 -8.02 -5.04
CA VAL A 279 13.82 -9.46 -5.12
C VAL A 279 13.02 -10.12 -6.24
N LEU A 280 11.76 -9.69 -6.41
CA LEU A 280 10.86 -10.15 -7.47
C LEU A 280 10.15 -8.95 -8.08
N LYS A 281 9.98 -8.97 -9.41
CA LYS A 281 9.18 -7.99 -10.13
C LYS A 281 7.85 -8.60 -10.54
N LYS A 282 6.73 -7.91 -10.31
CA LYS A 282 5.40 -8.35 -10.77
C LYS A 282 5.41 -8.66 -12.26
N GLY A 283 4.95 -9.88 -12.63
CA GLY A 283 4.98 -10.35 -14.02
C GLY A 283 6.38 -10.77 -14.52
N GLY A 284 7.42 -10.63 -13.70
CA GLY A 284 8.78 -11.10 -14.02
C GLY A 284 8.83 -12.62 -14.04
N ALA A 285 9.64 -13.17 -14.95
CA ALA A 285 9.85 -14.62 -15.08
C ALA A 285 10.55 -15.16 -13.81
N VAL A 286 9.99 -16.25 -13.28
CA VAL A 286 10.54 -16.97 -12.13
C VAL A 286 11.18 -18.27 -12.60
N LYS A 287 10.42 -19.10 -13.35
CA LYS A 287 10.84 -20.42 -13.78
C LYS A 287 10.05 -20.87 -15.00
N THR A 288 10.64 -21.76 -15.81
CA THR A 288 9.92 -22.51 -16.84
C THR A 288 9.86 -23.97 -16.44
N ILE A 289 8.68 -24.58 -16.42
CA ILE A 289 8.49 -25.98 -16.04
C ILE A 289 7.82 -26.79 -17.13
N PRO A 290 8.09 -28.12 -17.21
CA PRO A 290 7.45 -29.03 -18.12
C PRO A 290 5.94 -29.17 -17.91
N VAL A 291 5.18 -29.36 -19.00
CA VAL A 291 3.73 -29.62 -18.99
C VAL A 291 3.41 -30.96 -19.62
N LYS A 292 2.84 -31.86 -18.84
CA LYS A 292 2.40 -33.17 -19.32
C LYS A 292 1.07 -33.09 -20.05
N GLY A 293 1.01 -33.59 -21.29
CA GLY A 293 -0.21 -33.66 -22.07
C GLY A 293 -0.74 -32.32 -22.57
N GLY A 294 0.11 -31.31 -22.62
CA GLY A 294 -0.20 -29.99 -23.15
C GLY A 294 0.02 -29.88 -24.66
N LYS A 295 -0.56 -28.84 -25.28
CA LYS A 295 -0.23 -28.41 -26.66
C LYS A 295 1.20 -27.86 -26.72
N PHE A 296 1.69 -27.29 -25.62
CA PHE A 296 3.06 -26.82 -25.41
C PHE A 296 3.71 -27.69 -24.35
N ASP A 297 4.99 -28.00 -24.53
CA ASP A 297 5.74 -28.87 -23.62
C ASP A 297 6.17 -28.19 -22.33
N THR A 298 6.11 -26.87 -22.29
CA THR A 298 6.51 -26.05 -21.12
C THR A 298 5.56 -24.90 -20.89
N VAL A 299 5.58 -24.35 -19.67
CA VAL A 299 4.93 -23.11 -19.30
C VAL A 299 5.90 -22.23 -18.52
N GLU A 300 5.94 -20.95 -18.88
CA GLU A 300 6.67 -19.92 -18.14
C GLU A 300 5.84 -19.48 -16.94
N LEU A 301 6.46 -19.44 -15.78
CA LEU A 301 5.87 -19.02 -14.52
C LEU A 301 6.36 -17.61 -14.18
N ILE A 302 5.46 -16.76 -13.74
CA ILE A 302 5.71 -15.35 -13.40
C ILE A 302 5.31 -15.04 -11.96
N ALA A 303 5.97 -14.09 -11.35
CA ALA A 303 5.60 -13.60 -10.02
C ALA A 303 4.26 -12.85 -10.05
N GLN A 304 3.35 -13.17 -9.12
CA GLN A 304 2.05 -12.49 -8.99
C GLN A 304 2.22 -11.02 -8.60
N ASP A 305 3.14 -10.73 -7.69
CA ASP A 305 3.39 -9.39 -7.16
C ASP A 305 4.89 -9.11 -7.07
N SER A 306 5.26 -7.81 -7.01
CA SER A 306 6.63 -7.41 -6.68
C SER A 306 6.93 -7.69 -5.21
N VAL A 307 8.16 -8.12 -4.92
CA VAL A 307 8.73 -8.17 -3.58
C VAL A 307 9.89 -7.20 -3.51
N ILE A 308 9.65 -6.11 -2.80
CA ILE A 308 10.64 -5.09 -2.47
C ILE A 308 10.85 -5.17 -0.97
N ILE A 309 12.10 -5.31 -0.55
CA ILE A 309 12.49 -5.39 0.86
C ILE A 309 13.61 -4.40 1.15
N THR A 310 13.66 -3.95 2.39
CA THR A 310 14.75 -3.11 2.89
C THR A 310 15.50 -3.89 3.96
N VAL A 311 16.80 -4.01 3.79
CA VAL A 311 17.68 -4.74 4.71
C VAL A 311 18.88 -3.88 5.11
N PRO A 312 19.50 -4.11 6.28
CA PRO A 312 20.80 -3.51 6.60
C PRO A 312 21.81 -3.82 5.50
N VAL A 313 22.66 -2.85 5.15
CA VAL A 313 23.68 -3.04 4.10
C VAL A 313 24.55 -4.28 4.39
N ARG A 314 24.87 -4.53 5.67
CA ARG A 314 25.63 -5.71 6.12
C ARG A 314 24.91 -7.05 5.90
N GLU A 315 23.58 -7.04 5.75
CA GLU A 315 22.76 -8.23 5.58
C GLU A 315 22.34 -8.48 4.13
N LYS A 316 22.85 -7.70 3.19
CA LYS A 316 22.52 -7.82 1.76
C LYS A 316 22.66 -9.26 1.24
N GLU A 317 23.77 -9.92 1.57
CA GLU A 317 24.06 -11.30 1.13
C GLU A 317 23.24 -12.37 1.88
N SER A 318 22.51 -12.00 2.93
CA SER A 318 21.63 -12.90 3.68
C SER A 318 20.24 -13.04 3.06
N VAL A 319 19.93 -12.25 2.02
CA VAL A 319 18.67 -12.35 1.27
C VAL A 319 18.70 -13.57 0.38
N LYS A 320 17.77 -14.50 0.61
CA LYS A 320 17.64 -15.75 -0.15
C LYS A 320 16.20 -15.92 -0.62
N THR A 321 16.05 -16.68 -1.70
CA THR A 321 14.73 -17.10 -2.20
C THR A 321 14.64 -18.60 -2.21
N THR A 322 13.52 -19.12 -1.71
CA THR A 322 13.20 -20.57 -1.75
C THR A 322 11.97 -20.76 -2.62
N GLU A 323 12.07 -21.62 -3.64
CA GLU A 323 10.99 -21.91 -4.57
C GLU A 323 10.23 -23.18 -4.14
N SER A 324 8.93 -23.05 -3.91
CA SER A 324 8.00 -24.17 -3.75
C SER A 324 7.16 -24.31 -5.02
N ILE A 325 7.79 -24.86 -6.08
CA ILE A 325 7.23 -25.02 -7.42
C ILE A 325 7.32 -26.49 -7.80
N PRO A 326 6.24 -27.14 -8.30
CA PRO A 326 6.29 -28.53 -8.75
C PRO A 326 7.26 -28.67 -9.93
N ALA A 327 7.95 -29.83 -10.00
CA ALA A 327 8.88 -30.12 -11.08
C ALA A 327 8.17 -30.22 -12.45
N GLN A 328 6.88 -30.56 -12.48
CA GLN A 328 6.04 -30.73 -13.68
C GLN A 328 4.56 -30.51 -13.32
N ILE A 329 3.76 -30.02 -14.26
CA ILE A 329 2.30 -29.90 -14.12
C ILE A 329 1.58 -30.53 -15.33
N ALA A 330 0.28 -30.82 -15.16
CA ALA A 330 -0.53 -31.43 -16.24
C ALA A 330 -1.45 -30.41 -16.91
N ALA A 331 -1.61 -30.47 -18.23
CA ALA A 331 -2.59 -29.68 -18.96
C ALA A 331 -4.04 -30.18 -18.71
N PRO A 332 -5.05 -29.31 -18.80
CA PRO A 332 -4.98 -27.89 -19.22
C PRO A 332 -4.57 -26.97 -18.07
N ILE A 333 -3.87 -25.87 -18.41
CA ILE A 333 -3.47 -24.83 -17.48
C ILE A 333 -4.05 -23.51 -18.02
N LYS A 334 -4.69 -22.73 -17.18
CA LYS A 334 -5.18 -21.39 -17.53
C LYS A 334 -4.14 -20.33 -17.15
N LYS A 335 -4.02 -19.30 -17.97
CA LYS A 335 -3.28 -18.09 -17.66
C LYS A 335 -3.72 -17.55 -16.29
N GLY A 336 -2.78 -17.19 -15.43
CA GLY A 336 -3.04 -16.72 -14.08
C GLY A 336 -3.32 -17.80 -13.03
N ALA A 337 -3.32 -19.10 -13.42
CA ALA A 337 -3.43 -20.19 -12.45
C ALA A 337 -2.22 -20.19 -11.51
N VAL A 338 -2.46 -20.30 -10.21
CA VAL A 338 -1.40 -20.44 -9.20
C VAL A 338 -0.77 -21.80 -9.32
N VAL A 339 0.55 -21.84 -9.56
CA VAL A 339 1.32 -23.07 -9.77
C VAL A 339 2.23 -23.38 -8.58
N GLY A 340 2.68 -22.36 -7.88
CA GLY A 340 3.59 -22.50 -6.75
C GLY A 340 3.77 -21.19 -6.02
N LYS A 341 4.81 -21.12 -5.20
CA LYS A 341 5.15 -19.95 -4.41
C LYS A 341 6.66 -19.74 -4.36
N VAL A 342 7.07 -18.49 -4.22
CA VAL A 342 8.44 -18.10 -3.85
C VAL A 342 8.39 -17.48 -2.46
N THR A 343 9.25 -17.96 -1.58
CA THR A 343 9.47 -17.43 -0.24
C THR A 343 10.76 -16.63 -0.25
N VAL A 344 10.71 -15.39 0.26
CA VAL A 344 11.88 -14.54 0.47
C VAL A 344 12.26 -14.59 1.93
N GLU A 345 13.53 -14.84 2.22
CA GLU A 345 14.10 -14.97 3.54
C GLU A 345 15.25 -13.97 3.73
N VAL A 346 15.38 -13.44 4.94
CA VAL A 346 16.50 -12.59 5.34
C VAL A 346 17.07 -13.15 6.64
N GLY A 347 18.38 -13.48 6.66
CA GLY A 347 19.01 -14.05 7.83
C GLY A 347 18.38 -15.35 8.33
N GLY A 348 17.82 -16.17 7.41
CA GLY A 348 17.13 -17.42 7.74
C GLY A 348 15.69 -17.26 8.27
N LYS A 349 15.16 -16.03 8.33
CA LYS A 349 13.76 -15.78 8.69
C LYS A 349 12.94 -15.47 7.45
N GLN A 350 11.77 -16.13 7.32
CA GLN A 350 10.83 -15.83 6.27
C GLN A 350 10.30 -14.40 6.42
N THR A 351 10.48 -13.61 5.36
CA THR A 351 10.06 -12.20 5.32
C THR A 351 8.79 -12.02 4.50
N ARG A 352 8.68 -12.70 3.34
CA ARG A 352 7.52 -12.58 2.45
C ARG A 352 7.34 -13.82 1.57
N GLN A 353 6.09 -14.12 1.22
CA GLN A 353 5.74 -15.20 0.29
C GLN A 353 4.87 -14.64 -0.84
N VAL A 354 5.15 -15.04 -2.07
CA VAL A 354 4.43 -14.60 -3.28
C VAL A 354 4.04 -15.79 -4.13
N ASN A 355 2.82 -15.80 -4.64
CA ASN A 355 2.36 -16.81 -5.57
C ASN A 355 3.07 -16.69 -6.93
N VAL A 356 3.26 -17.82 -7.57
CA VAL A 356 3.79 -17.92 -8.92
C VAL A 356 2.69 -18.41 -9.84
N LEU A 357 2.45 -17.67 -10.91
CA LEU A 357 1.34 -17.85 -11.82
C LEU A 357 1.80 -18.36 -13.18
N ALA A 358 0.95 -19.15 -13.86
CA ALA A 358 1.15 -19.48 -15.28
C ALA A 358 0.98 -18.22 -16.14
N LYS A 359 1.97 -17.89 -16.96
CA LYS A 359 1.98 -16.71 -17.84
C LYS A 359 0.96 -16.80 -18.97
N ASN A 360 0.76 -18.02 -19.51
CA ASN A 360 -0.08 -18.27 -20.68
C ASN A 360 -0.99 -19.50 -20.46
N ASP A 361 -2.03 -19.60 -21.29
CA ASP A 361 -2.84 -20.82 -21.39
C ASP A 361 -2.03 -21.97 -22.01
N VAL A 362 -2.14 -23.17 -21.44
CA VAL A 362 -1.64 -24.39 -22.04
C VAL A 362 -2.80 -25.37 -22.18
N PRO A 363 -3.49 -25.41 -23.36
CA PRO A 363 -4.57 -26.36 -23.61
C PRO A 363 -4.02 -27.77 -23.72
N ARG A 364 -4.91 -28.76 -23.62
CA ARG A 364 -4.55 -30.19 -23.86
C ARG A 364 -4.03 -30.40 -25.28
N GLY A 365 -2.96 -31.16 -25.42
CA GLY A 365 -2.38 -31.51 -26.70
C GLY A 365 -3.22 -32.56 -27.47
N TRP A 366 -3.18 -32.52 -28.81
CA TRP A 366 -3.87 -33.46 -29.70
C TRP A 366 -3.41 -34.91 -29.54
N GLN A 367 -2.19 -35.14 -29.03
CA GLN A 367 -1.61 -36.48 -28.80
C GLN A 367 -2.50 -37.38 -27.94
N ARG A 368 -3.27 -36.83 -27.00
CA ARG A 368 -4.25 -37.61 -26.22
C ARG A 368 -5.41 -38.08 -27.07
N TYR A 369 -5.89 -37.21 -27.96
CA TYR A 369 -6.98 -37.58 -28.91
C TYR A 369 -6.51 -38.58 -29.94
N ALA A 370 -5.26 -38.47 -30.41
CA ALA A 370 -4.66 -39.44 -31.32
C ALA A 370 -4.55 -40.85 -30.68
N LYS A 371 -4.14 -40.93 -29.40
CA LYS A 371 -4.13 -42.24 -28.68
C LYS A 371 -5.52 -42.81 -28.51
N ILE A 372 -6.51 -42.01 -28.13
CA ILE A 372 -7.92 -42.47 -28.00
C ILE A 372 -8.47 -42.88 -29.38
N GLY A 373 -8.24 -42.07 -30.40
CA GLY A 373 -8.61 -42.38 -31.77
C GLY A 373 -7.97 -43.67 -32.28
N GLY A 374 -6.69 -43.90 -31.98
CA GLY A 374 -5.98 -45.13 -32.29
C GLY A 374 -6.58 -46.39 -31.63
N VAL A 375 -6.93 -46.27 -30.33
CA VAL A 375 -7.62 -47.36 -29.60
C VAL A 375 -9.00 -47.66 -30.22
N ILE A 376 -9.79 -46.59 -30.49
CA ILE A 376 -11.12 -46.76 -31.13
C ILE A 376 -10.99 -47.40 -32.50
N LEU A 377 -10.04 -46.95 -33.33
CA LEU A 377 -9.78 -47.53 -34.65
C LEU A 377 -9.37 -48.98 -34.54
N GLY A 378 -8.50 -49.32 -33.58
CA GLY A 378 -8.09 -50.70 -33.31
C GLY A 378 -9.27 -51.61 -32.95
N VAL A 379 -10.17 -51.13 -32.08
CA VAL A 379 -11.41 -51.87 -31.71
C VAL A 379 -12.32 -52.05 -32.92
N ILE A 380 -12.51 -51.01 -33.74
CA ILE A 380 -13.31 -51.11 -34.97
C ILE A 380 -12.72 -52.15 -35.93
N VAL A 381 -11.42 -52.14 -36.15
CA VAL A 381 -10.73 -53.12 -37.01
C VAL A 381 -10.91 -54.56 -36.48
N LEU A 382 -10.75 -54.75 -35.16
CA LEU A 382 -10.97 -56.04 -34.51
C LEU A 382 -12.42 -56.56 -34.71
N LEU A 383 -13.40 -55.67 -34.54
CA LEU A 383 -14.82 -56.01 -34.76
C LEU A 383 -15.11 -56.37 -36.22
N LEU A 384 -14.50 -55.66 -37.17
CA LEU A 384 -14.65 -55.96 -38.60
C LEU A 384 -14.02 -57.32 -38.95
N ILE A 385 -12.83 -57.62 -38.40
CA ILE A 385 -12.18 -58.90 -38.53
C ILE A 385 -13.07 -60.05 -37.97
N PHE A 386 -13.56 -59.84 -36.74
CA PHE A 386 -14.45 -60.81 -36.10
C PHE A 386 -15.73 -61.03 -36.90
N ARG A 387 -16.36 -60.01 -37.43
CA ARG A 387 -17.54 -60.10 -38.29
C ARG A 387 -17.25 -60.86 -39.61
N SER A 388 -16.07 -60.66 -40.21
CA SER A 388 -15.60 -61.34 -41.37
C SER A 388 -15.38 -62.85 -41.13
N LEU A 389 -14.83 -63.21 -40.00
CA LEU A 389 -14.59 -64.56 -39.56
C LEU A 389 -15.88 -65.33 -39.24
N VAL A 390 -16.84 -64.70 -38.59
CA VAL A 390 -18.14 -65.27 -38.21
C VAL A 390 -19.04 -65.35 -39.43
N GLY A 391 -19.01 -64.38 -40.34
CA GLY A 391 -19.82 -64.39 -41.59
C GLY A 391 -19.43 -65.43 -42.62
N ARG A 392 -18.25 -66.03 -42.49
CA ARG A 392 -17.80 -67.11 -43.38
C ARG A 392 -18.33 -68.50 -43.01
N ARG A 393 -19.04 -68.67 -41.89
CA ARG A 393 -19.71 -69.94 -41.52
C ARG A 393 -21.16 -69.91 -41.98
N ARG A 394 -21.42 -69.99 -43.35
CA ARG A 394 -22.72 -70.43 -43.90
C ARG A 394 -22.73 -71.91 -43.94
N PRO A 395 -23.77 -72.61 -43.46
CA PRO A 395 -23.92 -74.04 -43.63
C PRO A 395 -24.09 -74.38 -45.12
N LYS A 396 -23.34 -75.38 -45.60
CA LYS A 396 -23.62 -76.01 -46.92
C LYS A 396 -24.98 -76.66 -46.83
N ASP A 397 -25.89 -76.27 -47.72
CA ASP A 397 -27.19 -76.83 -47.83
C ASP A 397 -27.06 -78.36 -48.03
N MET A 398 -27.74 -79.07 -47.15
CA MET A 398 -27.91 -80.53 -47.27
C MET A 398 -29.01 -80.81 -48.32
N VAL A 399 -28.63 -81.17 -49.53
CA VAL A 399 -29.54 -81.68 -50.57
C VAL A 399 -29.93 -83.07 -50.14
N ILE A 400 -31.22 -83.29 -49.78
CA ILE A 400 -31.84 -84.58 -49.59
C ILE A 400 -32.51 -84.91 -50.88
N ARG A 401 -32.18 -86.17 -51.44
CA ARG A 401 -32.93 -86.83 -52.43
C ARG A 401 -34.12 -87.55 -51.80
#